data_7ee624470d4ddf69cb21171816b4abb3
#
_entry.id   7ee624470d4ddf69cb21171816b4abb3
#
_cell.length_a   1.000
_cell.length_b   1.000
_cell.length_c   1.000
_cell.angle_alpha   90.00
_cell.angle_beta   90.00
_cell.angle_gamma   90.00
#
_symmetry.space_group_name_H-M   'P 1'
#
loop_
_entity.id
_entity.type
_entity.pdbx_description
1 polymer ?
#
loop_
_entity_poly.entity_id
_entity_poly.type
_entity_poly.pdbx_seq_one_letter_code
_entity_poly.pdbx_strand_id
1 'polypeptide(L)'
;MIGVPGKARLRHPGLWLAVLLLALSGCGGGSPSDPRASHETDGVTTPEHAADEPDHPANTQPELIDEPDAGIVEIRLLAVLTNSTRALYGNPELRVEHLVNVANDVMAQSGLDLEFDLAVIKSVDYPDAYDTATALHHLTFADAPELQSVPDWREAYRADLVVLLRPYVNDGYCGYAWLGGYGSDGDFSHPLEADYGYSVVALDCSDYTLVHELGHNLGLAHSRREDPEGGSFHFGAGHGVDNDFVTVMATPGAFNAVRLPLFSSPALICNDQPCGIDAEHLTEGADAVKAIRQVKSQVADYR
;
A
#
# COMPACT_ATOMS: atom_id res chain seq x y z
N MET A 1 -42.06 15.87 42.99
CA MET A 1 -41.74 14.53 42.48
C MET A 1 -42.25 14.43 41.07
N ILE A 2 -41.40 14.64 40.08
CA ILE A 2 -41.75 14.49 38.66
C ILE A 2 -40.64 13.61 38.07
N GLY A 3 -41.02 12.40 37.67
CA GLY A 3 -40.11 11.40 37.14
C GLY A 3 -39.67 11.73 35.71
N VAL A 4 -38.39 11.54 35.43
CA VAL A 4 -37.78 11.65 34.13
C VAL A 4 -37.85 10.27 33.41
N PRO A 5 -38.36 10.15 32.18
CA PRO A 5 -38.41 8.87 31.51
C PRO A 5 -37.05 8.48 30.97
N GLY A 6 -36.68 7.21 31.20
CA GLY A 6 -35.42 6.60 30.77
C GLY A 6 -35.33 6.53 29.26
N LYS A 7 -34.14 6.85 28.74
CA LYS A 7 -33.77 6.60 27.32
C LYS A 7 -33.64 5.11 27.08
N ALA A 8 -34.50 4.58 26.22
CA ALA A 8 -34.39 3.24 25.69
C ALA A 8 -33.14 3.16 24.81
N ARG A 9 -32.21 2.28 25.17
CA ARG A 9 -31.08 1.90 24.29
C ARG A 9 -31.65 1.02 23.17
N LEU A 10 -31.70 1.55 21.97
CA LEU A 10 -31.87 0.74 20.77
C LEU A 10 -30.61 -0.13 20.62
N ARG A 11 -30.78 -1.42 20.82
CA ARG A 11 -29.81 -2.44 20.41
C ARG A 11 -29.97 -2.61 18.90
N HIS A 12 -29.04 -2.07 18.14
CA HIS A 12 -28.89 -2.45 16.74
C HIS A 12 -28.37 -3.89 16.68
N PRO A 13 -28.95 -4.80 15.87
CA PRO A 13 -28.37 -6.09 15.59
C PRO A 13 -27.07 -5.83 14.79
N GLY A 14 -25.95 -6.30 15.35
CA GLY A 14 -24.62 -6.06 14.80
C GLY A 14 -24.46 -6.60 13.39
N LEU A 15 -24.23 -5.72 12.45
CA LEU A 15 -23.44 -6.02 11.27
C LEU A 15 -21.99 -6.03 11.77
N TRP A 16 -21.43 -7.21 11.98
CA TRP A 16 -20.00 -7.36 12.20
C TRP A 16 -19.33 -7.14 10.84
N LEU A 17 -18.95 -5.91 10.52
CA LEU A 17 -17.95 -5.67 9.49
C LEU A 17 -16.68 -6.34 10.03
N ALA A 18 -16.26 -7.43 9.43
CA ALA A 18 -14.99 -8.06 9.72
C ALA A 18 -13.91 -7.19 9.06
N VAL A 19 -13.48 -6.15 9.76
CA VAL A 19 -12.35 -5.32 9.32
C VAL A 19 -11.09 -6.10 9.63
N LEU A 20 -10.41 -6.57 8.60
CA LEU A 20 -9.15 -7.29 8.73
C LEU A 20 -8.02 -6.29 8.95
N LEU A 21 -7.27 -6.47 10.03
CA LEU A 21 -6.05 -5.74 10.33
C LEU A 21 -4.87 -6.46 9.69
N LEU A 22 -4.11 -5.78 8.86
CA LEU A 22 -2.90 -6.34 8.23
C LEU A 22 -1.65 -5.62 8.73
N ALA A 23 -0.64 -6.39 9.07
CA ALA A 23 0.55 -5.90 9.74
C ALA A 23 1.84 -6.31 9.02
N LEU A 24 2.78 -5.38 8.86
CA LEU A 24 4.12 -5.65 8.37
C LEU A 24 5.04 -6.13 9.50
N SER A 25 5.43 -7.38 9.45
CA SER A 25 6.51 -7.89 10.34
C SER A 25 7.87 -7.37 9.88
N GLY A 26 8.58 -6.66 10.75
CA GLY A 26 9.91 -6.13 10.47
C GLY A 26 10.94 -7.25 10.35
N CYS A 27 11.62 -7.36 9.20
CA CYS A 27 12.80 -8.19 9.06
C CYS A 27 14.04 -7.43 9.52
N GLY A 28 14.73 -7.96 10.52
CA GLY A 28 16.03 -7.47 10.98
C GLY A 28 17.08 -7.56 9.88
N GLY A 29 17.77 -6.44 9.60
CA GLY A 29 18.83 -6.36 8.61
C GLY A 29 20.09 -7.09 9.03
N GLY A 30 20.53 -8.04 8.21
CA GLY A 30 21.86 -8.59 8.21
C GLY A 30 22.63 -8.07 7.00
N SER A 31 23.76 -7.40 7.21
CA SER A 31 24.66 -6.98 6.13
C SER A 31 25.33 -8.18 5.48
N PRO A 32 25.44 -8.27 4.14
CA PRO A 32 26.27 -9.23 3.48
C PRO A 32 27.68 -8.66 3.22
N SER A 33 28.69 -9.42 3.59
CA SER A 33 30.07 -9.25 3.19
C SER A 33 30.30 -9.81 1.78
N ASP A 34 31.01 -9.02 0.97
CA ASP A 34 31.48 -9.29 -0.38
C ASP A 34 32.54 -10.45 -0.42
N PRO A 35 32.56 -11.28 -1.45
CA PRO A 35 33.85 -11.69 -2.01
C PRO A 35 33.93 -11.64 -3.55
N ARG A 36 35.03 -11.05 -3.97
CA ARG A 36 35.64 -10.81 -5.27
C ARG A 36 35.62 -11.94 -6.29
N ALA A 37 35.34 -11.48 -7.50
CA ALA A 37 36.00 -11.68 -8.82
C ALA A 37 36.91 -12.90 -9.09
N SER A 38 36.68 -13.53 -10.24
CA SER A 38 37.76 -13.92 -11.14
C SER A 38 37.26 -14.07 -12.60
N HIS A 39 38.09 -13.52 -13.49
CA HIS A 39 38.06 -13.55 -14.93
C HIS A 39 38.11 -14.98 -15.52
N GLU A 40 37.55 -15.20 -16.72
CA GLU A 40 38.37 -15.56 -17.91
C GLU A 40 37.56 -15.52 -19.23
N THR A 41 38.31 -15.28 -20.29
CA THR A 41 37.99 -14.90 -21.65
C THR A 41 37.86 -16.09 -22.62
N ASP A 42 37.30 -15.78 -23.80
CA ASP A 42 37.57 -16.28 -25.16
C ASP A 42 36.52 -17.17 -25.84
N GLY A 43 36.19 -16.72 -27.08
CA GLY A 43 35.75 -17.60 -28.13
C GLY A 43 34.75 -17.03 -29.16
N VAL A 44 35.27 -16.19 -30.09
CA VAL A 44 34.62 -15.79 -31.34
C VAL A 44 34.47 -16.97 -32.27
N THR A 45 33.31 -17.20 -32.88
CA THR A 45 33.13 -17.61 -34.29
C THR A 45 31.69 -17.42 -34.77
N THR A 46 31.51 -16.57 -35.77
CA THR A 46 30.35 -16.55 -36.65
C THR A 46 30.45 -17.69 -37.67
N PRO A 47 29.32 -18.17 -38.23
CA PRO A 47 29.14 -17.98 -39.65
C PRO A 47 27.73 -17.51 -40.07
N GLU A 48 27.78 -16.65 -41.04
CA GLU A 48 26.75 -16.22 -41.97
C GLU A 48 26.04 -17.43 -42.68
N HIS A 49 24.69 -17.40 -42.70
CA HIS A 49 23.95 -17.97 -43.84
C HIS A 49 22.59 -17.28 -43.96
N ALA A 50 22.41 -16.67 -45.13
CA ALA A 50 21.15 -16.15 -45.64
C ALA A 50 20.24 -17.31 -46.09
N ALA A 51 18.94 -17.18 -45.89
CA ALA A 51 17.90 -17.46 -46.88
C ALA A 51 16.47 -17.46 -46.26
N ASP A 52 15.58 -16.78 -46.99
CA ASP A 52 14.14 -16.95 -47.13
C ASP A 52 13.22 -16.53 -45.97
N GLU A 53 12.66 -15.32 -46.13
CA GLU A 53 11.40 -14.90 -45.54
C GLU A 53 10.22 -15.66 -46.13
N PRO A 54 9.30 -16.20 -45.32
CA PRO A 54 7.92 -16.39 -45.75
C PRO A 54 7.05 -15.25 -45.23
N ASP A 55 6.29 -14.72 -46.18
CA ASP A 55 5.17 -13.80 -46.06
C ASP A 55 4.43 -13.93 -44.72
N HIS A 56 4.52 -12.90 -43.84
CA HIS A 56 3.71 -12.81 -42.64
C HIS A 56 2.44 -12.04 -42.96
N PRO A 57 1.26 -12.58 -42.63
CA PRO A 57 0.01 -11.81 -42.74
C PRO A 57 0.08 -10.65 -41.75
N ALA A 58 -0.38 -9.49 -42.21
CA ALA A 58 -0.47 -8.26 -41.46
C ALA A 58 -1.06 -8.48 -40.05
N ASN A 59 -0.22 -8.24 -39.03
CA ASN A 59 -0.61 -8.21 -37.65
C ASN A 59 -1.51 -6.97 -37.44
N THR A 60 -2.82 -7.16 -37.54
CA THR A 60 -3.80 -6.20 -37.02
C THR A 60 -3.71 -6.25 -35.51
N GLN A 61 -2.87 -5.38 -34.91
CA GLN A 61 -3.00 -5.03 -33.50
C GLN A 61 -4.43 -4.58 -33.26
N PRO A 62 -5.10 -5.06 -32.19
CA PRO A 62 -6.35 -4.47 -31.77
C PRO A 62 -6.06 -2.99 -31.46
N GLU A 63 -6.81 -2.11 -32.12
CA GLU A 63 -6.85 -0.70 -31.83
C GLU A 63 -7.12 -0.57 -30.32
N LEU A 64 -6.12 -0.08 -29.55
CA LEU A 64 -6.32 0.37 -28.19
C LEU A 64 -7.39 1.46 -28.31
N ILE A 65 -8.58 1.18 -27.81
CA ILE A 65 -9.61 2.20 -27.62
C ILE A 65 -8.95 3.16 -26.61
N ASP A 66 -8.57 4.36 -27.07
CA ASP A 66 -8.18 5.46 -26.22
C ASP A 66 -9.38 5.73 -25.29
N GLU A 67 -9.34 5.18 -24.08
CA GLU A 67 -10.17 5.69 -22.99
C GLU A 67 -9.82 7.18 -22.86
N PRO A 68 -10.82 8.08 -22.76
CA PRO A 68 -10.53 9.50 -22.61
C PRO A 68 -9.60 9.66 -21.42
N ASP A 69 -8.51 10.41 -21.62
CA ASP A 69 -7.51 10.78 -20.64
C ASP A 69 -8.22 11.27 -19.34
N ALA A 70 -8.58 10.31 -18.52
CA ALA A 70 -9.07 10.55 -17.16
C ALA A 70 -7.83 10.93 -16.38
N GLY A 71 -7.54 12.23 -16.28
CA GLY A 71 -6.35 12.78 -15.66
C GLY A 71 -5.93 12.07 -14.37
N ILE A 72 -4.75 12.36 -13.87
CA ILE A 72 -4.22 11.78 -12.63
C ILE A 72 -5.25 11.94 -11.50
N VAL A 73 -5.62 10.83 -10.87
CA VAL A 73 -6.48 10.84 -9.67
C VAL A 73 -5.62 11.24 -8.49
N GLU A 74 -6.04 12.25 -7.74
CA GLU A 74 -5.35 12.73 -6.54
C GLU A 74 -6.04 12.21 -5.28
N ILE A 75 -5.31 11.53 -4.40
CA ILE A 75 -5.76 11.13 -3.07
C ILE A 75 -5.04 12.01 -2.04
N ARG A 76 -5.82 12.77 -1.27
CA ARG A 76 -5.30 13.74 -0.32
C ARG A 76 -4.94 13.07 1.01
N LEU A 77 -3.72 13.32 1.50
CA LEU A 77 -3.14 12.69 2.67
C LEU A 77 -2.94 13.70 3.81
N LEU A 78 -3.50 13.41 4.98
CA LEU A 78 -3.17 14.05 6.24
C LEU A 78 -2.08 13.24 6.94
N ALA A 79 -0.88 13.80 7.12
CA ALA A 79 0.18 13.23 7.92
C ALA A 79 0.11 13.76 9.37
N VAL A 80 -0.03 12.86 10.33
CA VAL A 80 0.03 13.17 11.77
C VAL A 80 1.38 12.67 12.30
N LEU A 81 2.23 13.59 12.77
CA LEU A 81 3.60 13.31 13.14
C LEU A 81 3.75 13.37 14.68
N THR A 82 4.26 12.31 15.31
CA THR A 82 4.52 12.38 16.76
C THR A 82 5.75 13.25 17.05
N ASN A 83 5.73 13.98 18.16
CA ASN A 83 6.84 14.87 18.55
C ASN A 83 8.15 14.11 18.79
N SER A 84 8.09 12.83 19.16
CA SER A 84 9.25 11.96 19.38
C SER A 84 10.08 11.71 18.12
N THR A 85 9.48 11.84 16.93
CA THR A 85 10.20 11.71 15.63
C THR A 85 11.31 12.74 15.46
N ARG A 86 11.23 13.89 16.13
CA ARG A 86 12.30 14.92 16.11
C ARG A 86 13.59 14.45 16.76
N ALA A 87 13.54 13.42 17.61
CA ALA A 87 14.74 12.80 18.15
C ALA A 87 15.47 11.93 17.12
N LEU A 88 14.73 11.37 16.14
CA LEU A 88 15.30 10.56 15.04
C LEU A 88 15.79 11.45 13.90
N TYR A 89 15.04 12.47 13.56
CA TYR A 89 15.28 13.34 12.40
C TYR A 89 15.28 14.81 12.83
N GLY A 90 16.30 15.56 12.46
CA GLY A 90 16.34 17.02 12.74
C GLY A 90 15.19 17.77 12.05
N ASN A 91 14.72 17.26 10.91
CA ASN A 91 13.54 17.72 10.18
C ASN A 91 12.73 16.49 9.72
N PRO A 92 11.84 15.95 10.55
CA PRO A 92 11.05 14.78 10.21
C PRO A 92 10.02 15.06 9.11
N GLU A 93 9.61 16.31 8.90
CA GLU A 93 8.73 16.72 7.81
C GLU A 93 9.32 16.37 6.44
N LEU A 94 10.64 16.61 6.23
CA LEU A 94 11.32 16.20 5.00
C LEU A 94 11.33 14.68 4.80
N ARG A 95 11.34 13.92 5.89
CA ARG A 95 11.22 12.46 5.79
C ARG A 95 9.83 12.04 5.34
N VAL A 96 8.79 12.72 5.82
CA VAL A 96 7.41 12.49 5.37
C VAL A 96 7.26 12.81 3.88
N GLU A 97 7.74 13.98 3.45
CA GLU A 97 7.74 14.39 2.03
C GLU A 97 8.48 13.36 1.15
N HIS A 98 9.64 12.86 1.62
CA HIS A 98 10.37 11.81 0.91
C HIS A 98 9.54 10.52 0.77
N LEU A 99 8.87 10.06 1.84
CA LEU A 99 8.05 8.85 1.78
C LEU A 99 6.85 9.00 0.83
N VAL A 100 6.23 10.18 0.78
CA VAL A 100 5.15 10.47 -0.18
C VAL A 100 5.68 10.48 -1.62
N ASN A 101 6.86 11.06 -1.85
CA ASN A 101 7.50 11.02 -3.17
C ASN A 101 7.82 9.57 -3.60
N VAL A 102 8.34 8.74 -2.68
CA VAL A 102 8.56 7.31 -2.96
C VAL A 102 7.24 6.61 -3.29
N ALA A 103 6.16 6.92 -2.58
CA ALA A 103 4.84 6.35 -2.89
C ALA A 103 4.37 6.73 -4.30
N ASN A 104 4.51 8.00 -4.67
CA ASN A 104 4.15 8.50 -6.01
C ASN A 104 5.04 7.90 -7.11
N ASP A 105 6.34 7.74 -6.85
CA ASP A 105 7.26 7.04 -7.78
C ASP A 105 6.84 5.58 -8.01
N VAL A 106 6.39 4.88 -6.96
CA VAL A 106 5.87 3.50 -7.07
C VAL A 106 4.59 3.46 -7.89
N MET A 107 3.66 4.41 -7.69
CA MET A 107 2.44 4.51 -8.50
C MET A 107 2.78 4.72 -9.97
N ALA A 108 3.64 5.68 -10.27
CA ALA A 108 4.06 5.99 -11.64
C ALA A 108 4.78 4.82 -12.31
N GLN A 109 5.75 4.17 -11.63
CA GLN A 109 6.46 3.01 -12.14
C GLN A 109 5.54 1.80 -12.37
N SER A 110 4.46 1.70 -11.59
CA SER A 110 3.43 0.67 -11.76
C SER A 110 2.41 1.02 -12.87
N GLY A 111 2.57 2.16 -13.56
CA GLY A 111 1.65 2.60 -14.61
C GLY A 111 0.26 2.97 -14.09
N LEU A 112 0.21 3.53 -12.89
CA LEU A 112 -1.01 4.01 -12.26
C LEU A 112 -1.10 5.54 -12.38
N ASP A 113 -2.22 6.03 -12.90
CA ASP A 113 -2.57 7.45 -12.94
C ASP A 113 -3.18 7.84 -11.58
N LEU A 114 -2.35 7.81 -10.55
CA LEU A 114 -2.69 8.07 -9.16
C LEU A 114 -1.52 8.77 -8.48
N GLU A 115 -1.81 9.87 -7.78
CA GLU A 115 -0.85 10.58 -6.93
C GLU A 115 -1.42 10.79 -5.52
N PHE A 116 -0.57 10.74 -4.51
CA PHE A 116 -0.89 11.17 -3.15
C PHE A 116 -0.46 12.63 -2.99
N ASP A 117 -1.44 13.51 -2.70
CA ASP A 117 -1.19 14.90 -2.32
C ASP A 117 -1.02 15.01 -0.80
N LEU A 118 0.14 15.42 -0.34
CA LEU A 118 0.37 15.70 1.07
C LEU A 118 -0.30 17.02 1.47
N ALA A 119 -1.60 16.96 1.78
CA ALA A 119 -2.42 18.12 2.07
C ALA A 119 -1.91 18.91 3.29
N VAL A 120 -1.45 18.24 4.33
CA VAL A 120 -0.90 18.88 5.52
C VAL A 120 -0.14 17.88 6.41
N ILE A 121 0.85 18.41 7.15
CA ILE A 121 1.50 17.72 8.27
C ILE A 121 1.06 18.39 9.57
N LYS A 122 0.57 17.62 10.55
CA LYS A 122 0.24 18.05 11.89
C LYS A 122 1.09 17.32 12.91
N SER A 123 1.53 18.00 13.98
CA SER A 123 2.31 17.38 15.05
C SER A 123 1.45 17.18 16.28
N VAL A 124 1.64 16.03 16.96
CA VAL A 124 0.94 15.64 18.19
C VAL A 124 1.93 15.13 19.23
N ASP A 125 1.56 15.25 20.49
CA ASP A 125 2.35 14.71 21.61
C ASP A 125 1.86 13.32 22.04
N TYR A 126 1.63 12.45 21.02
CA TYR A 126 1.16 11.08 21.21
C TYR A 126 2.32 10.19 21.70
N PRO A 127 2.15 9.42 22.81
CA PRO A 127 3.23 8.63 23.39
C PRO A 127 3.55 7.36 22.58
N ASP A 128 4.85 6.99 22.53
CA ASP A 128 5.33 5.78 21.84
C ASP A 128 5.14 4.49 22.69
N ALA A 129 4.43 4.57 23.82
CA ALA A 129 4.23 3.42 24.71
C ALA A 129 3.20 2.40 24.21
N TYR A 130 2.40 2.77 23.24
CA TYR A 130 1.38 1.90 22.65
C TYR A 130 1.95 1.12 21.47
N ASP A 131 1.53 -0.15 21.32
CA ASP A 131 1.82 -0.94 20.12
C ASP A 131 1.16 -0.33 18.87
N THR A 132 1.56 -0.82 17.69
CA THR A 132 1.13 -0.23 16.40
C THR A 132 -0.37 -0.44 16.15
N ALA A 133 -0.92 -1.59 16.55
CA ALA A 133 -2.36 -1.85 16.41
C ALA A 133 -3.20 -0.95 17.32
N THR A 134 -2.77 -0.77 18.57
CA THR A 134 -3.42 0.18 19.52
C THR A 134 -3.33 1.60 19.00
N ALA A 135 -2.19 2.01 18.42
CA ALA A 135 -2.02 3.34 17.84
C ALA A 135 -2.96 3.57 16.64
N LEU A 136 -3.15 2.56 15.77
CA LEU A 136 -4.12 2.64 14.67
C LEU A 136 -5.55 2.80 15.21
N HIS A 137 -5.93 2.02 16.23
CA HIS A 137 -7.25 2.15 16.87
C HIS A 137 -7.45 3.56 17.46
N HIS A 138 -6.48 4.06 18.23
CA HIS A 138 -6.55 5.41 18.83
C HIS A 138 -6.66 6.50 17.76
N LEU A 139 -5.93 6.36 16.65
CA LEU A 139 -5.97 7.30 15.53
C LEU A 139 -7.35 7.31 14.85
N THR A 140 -7.89 6.13 14.56
CA THR A 140 -9.15 5.95 13.83
C THR A 140 -10.35 6.48 14.61
N PHE A 141 -10.39 6.20 15.91
CA PHE A 141 -11.54 6.54 16.76
C PHE A 141 -11.33 7.78 17.63
N ALA A 142 -10.18 8.45 17.50
CA ALA A 142 -9.77 9.59 18.32
C ALA A 142 -9.88 9.32 19.84
N ASP A 143 -9.57 8.07 20.26
CA ASP A 143 -9.73 7.62 21.65
C ASP A 143 -8.62 8.13 22.58
N ALA A 144 -7.50 8.64 22.04
CA ALA A 144 -6.45 9.29 22.80
C ALA A 144 -6.64 10.81 22.81
N PRO A 145 -6.44 11.50 23.94
CA PRO A 145 -6.60 12.96 24.03
C PRO A 145 -5.79 13.75 22.99
N GLU A 146 -4.59 13.27 22.65
CA GLU A 146 -3.65 13.89 21.72
C GLU A 146 -4.12 13.80 20.26
N LEU A 147 -5.04 12.88 19.96
CA LEU A 147 -5.55 12.61 18.62
C LEU A 147 -6.97 13.13 18.38
N GLN A 148 -7.61 13.73 19.37
CA GLN A 148 -9.01 14.21 19.29
C GLN A 148 -9.23 15.29 18.22
N SER A 149 -8.19 16.01 17.81
CA SER A 149 -8.28 17.00 16.75
C SER A 149 -8.12 16.42 15.33
N VAL A 150 -7.75 15.14 15.19
CA VAL A 150 -7.49 14.52 13.90
C VAL A 150 -8.72 14.50 12.98
N PRO A 151 -9.93 14.16 13.45
CA PRO A 151 -11.13 14.22 12.63
C PRO A 151 -11.41 15.62 12.08
N ASP A 152 -11.26 16.66 12.91
CA ASP A 152 -11.46 18.05 12.48
C ASP A 152 -10.41 18.48 11.44
N TRP A 153 -9.16 18.05 11.58
CA TRP A 153 -8.12 18.32 10.59
C TRP A 153 -8.41 17.58 9.28
N ARG A 154 -8.84 16.32 9.36
CA ARG A 154 -9.21 15.53 8.17
C ARG A 154 -10.27 16.26 7.33
N GLU A 155 -11.34 16.73 7.97
CA GLU A 155 -12.39 17.52 7.31
C GLU A 155 -11.88 18.85 6.80
N ALA A 156 -11.15 19.63 7.61
CA ALA A 156 -10.68 20.97 7.26
C ALA A 156 -9.73 20.96 6.05
N TYR A 157 -8.92 19.92 5.92
CA TYR A 157 -7.97 19.77 4.81
C TYR A 157 -8.48 18.83 3.71
N ARG A 158 -9.72 18.32 3.85
CA ARG A 158 -10.35 17.40 2.89
C ARG A 158 -9.44 16.22 2.58
N ALA A 159 -8.88 15.58 3.63
CA ALA A 159 -7.97 14.48 3.46
C ALA A 159 -8.74 13.15 3.38
N ASP A 160 -8.52 12.42 2.30
CA ASP A 160 -9.15 11.13 2.06
C ASP A 160 -8.57 10.07 3.01
N LEU A 161 -7.24 10.08 3.16
CA LEU A 161 -6.51 9.16 4.02
C LEU A 161 -5.72 9.91 5.11
N VAL A 162 -5.50 9.22 6.23
CA VAL A 162 -4.76 9.75 7.38
C VAL A 162 -3.68 8.75 7.77
N VAL A 163 -2.45 9.23 7.95
CA VAL A 163 -1.34 8.41 8.46
C VAL A 163 -0.74 9.01 9.73
N LEU A 164 -0.59 8.19 10.78
CA LEU A 164 0.20 8.52 11.96
C LEU A 164 1.64 8.05 11.73
N LEU A 165 2.60 8.98 11.78
CA LEU A 165 4.02 8.68 11.62
C LEU A 165 4.73 8.86 12.96
N ARG A 166 5.44 7.83 13.39
CA ARG A 166 6.09 7.76 14.70
C ARG A 166 7.41 6.98 14.63
N PRO A 167 8.24 6.94 15.68
CA PRO A 167 9.36 6.00 15.76
C PRO A 167 8.88 4.55 15.78
N TYR A 168 9.74 3.62 15.35
CA TYR A 168 9.53 2.18 15.52
C TYR A 168 9.50 1.81 17.01
N VAL A 169 8.49 1.09 17.47
CA VAL A 169 8.28 0.75 18.87
C VAL A 169 8.68 -0.68 19.23
N ASN A 170 9.37 -1.37 18.34
CA ASN A 170 9.89 -2.73 18.54
C ASN A 170 8.83 -3.78 18.90
N ASP A 171 7.63 -3.63 18.37
CA ASP A 171 6.51 -4.57 18.50
C ASP A 171 6.42 -5.58 17.34
N GLY A 172 7.36 -5.51 16.39
CA GLY A 172 7.44 -6.38 15.21
C GLY A 172 6.83 -5.80 13.95
N TYR A 173 6.19 -4.61 14.00
CA TYR A 173 5.46 -4.01 12.88
C TYR A 173 6.04 -2.65 12.49
N CYS A 174 6.42 -2.50 11.23
CA CYS A 174 6.84 -1.22 10.67
C CYS A 174 5.66 -0.32 10.29
N GLY A 175 4.50 -0.92 10.05
CA GLY A 175 3.25 -0.24 9.77
C GLY A 175 2.06 -1.11 10.06
N TYR A 176 0.89 -0.48 10.04
CA TYR A 176 -0.40 -1.12 10.27
C TYR A 176 -1.50 -0.27 9.63
N ALA A 177 -2.37 -0.88 8.86
CA ALA A 177 -3.47 -0.18 8.21
C ALA A 177 -4.77 -0.99 8.24
N TRP A 178 -5.89 -0.31 8.07
CA TRP A 178 -7.13 -0.99 7.76
C TRP A 178 -7.11 -1.43 6.30
N LEU A 179 -7.63 -2.63 6.04
CA LEU A 179 -7.85 -3.11 4.68
C LEU A 179 -9.15 -2.52 4.14
N GLY A 180 -9.04 -1.58 3.20
CA GLY A 180 -10.20 -0.94 2.58
C GLY A 180 -11.04 -1.94 1.78
N GLY A 181 -12.36 -1.81 1.84
CA GLY A 181 -13.29 -2.59 1.03
C GLY A 181 -13.21 -4.11 1.24
N TYR A 182 -12.83 -4.60 2.42
CA TYR A 182 -12.71 -6.03 2.68
C TYR A 182 -14.04 -6.78 2.43
N GLY A 183 -13.99 -7.77 1.53
CA GLY A 183 -15.16 -8.57 1.16
C GLY A 183 -16.21 -7.83 0.34
N SER A 184 -15.85 -6.67 -0.25
CA SER A 184 -16.78 -5.84 -1.04
C SER A 184 -16.63 -5.99 -2.56
N ASP A 185 -15.68 -6.80 -3.04
CA ASP A 185 -15.34 -6.92 -4.47
C ASP A 185 -15.07 -5.55 -5.12
N GLY A 186 -14.38 -4.65 -4.40
CA GLY A 186 -14.01 -3.32 -4.88
C GLY A 186 -15.11 -2.26 -4.77
N ASP A 187 -16.19 -2.50 -4.04
CA ASP A 187 -17.19 -1.49 -3.72
C ASP A 187 -16.79 -0.72 -2.45
N PHE A 188 -16.23 0.47 -2.62
CA PHE A 188 -15.83 1.39 -1.55
C PHE A 188 -16.88 2.49 -1.34
N SER A 189 -18.06 2.38 -1.96
CA SER A 189 -19.12 3.40 -1.88
C SER A 189 -19.86 3.41 -0.54
N HIS A 190 -19.65 2.39 0.31
CA HIS A 190 -20.30 2.37 1.61
C HIS A 190 -19.74 3.49 2.50
N PRO A 191 -20.58 4.34 3.11
CA PRO A 191 -20.14 5.52 3.86
C PRO A 191 -19.15 5.22 5.00
N LEU A 192 -19.16 4.00 5.55
CA LEU A 192 -18.22 3.60 6.61
C LEU A 192 -16.81 3.28 6.08
N GLU A 193 -16.62 3.05 4.79
CA GLU A 193 -15.28 2.79 4.24
C GLU A 193 -14.35 3.97 4.48
N ALA A 194 -14.85 5.19 4.27
CA ALA A 194 -14.10 6.41 4.55
C ALA A 194 -13.66 6.52 6.03
N ASP A 195 -14.42 5.95 6.98
CA ASP A 195 -14.10 5.99 8.41
C ASP A 195 -12.92 5.07 8.77
N TYR A 196 -12.46 4.21 7.85
CA TYR A 196 -11.31 3.32 8.02
C TYR A 196 -10.11 3.69 7.14
N GLY A 197 -10.12 4.83 6.45
CA GLY A 197 -8.98 5.34 5.67
C GLY A 197 -7.81 5.82 6.54
N TYR A 198 -7.28 4.95 7.42
CA TYR A 198 -6.24 5.28 8.39
C TYR A 198 -5.11 4.24 8.39
N SER A 199 -3.90 4.72 8.66
CA SER A 199 -2.70 3.88 8.81
C SER A 199 -1.72 4.45 9.84
N VAL A 200 -0.81 3.60 10.31
CA VAL A 200 0.34 3.96 11.17
C VAL A 200 1.61 3.50 10.52
N VAL A 201 2.65 4.33 10.50
CA VAL A 201 3.94 4.05 9.87
C VAL A 201 5.09 4.43 10.79
N ALA A 202 6.06 3.55 10.94
CA ALA A 202 7.33 3.84 11.59
C ALA A 202 8.28 4.53 10.61
N LEU A 203 8.69 5.77 10.92
CA LEU A 203 9.52 6.62 10.04
C LEU A 203 10.94 6.06 9.81
N ASP A 204 11.46 5.27 10.73
CA ASP A 204 12.79 4.65 10.71
C ASP A 204 12.80 3.23 10.14
N CYS A 205 11.67 2.79 9.57
CA CYS A 205 11.59 1.58 8.77
C CYS A 205 11.92 1.83 7.28
N SER A 206 11.51 0.90 6.42
CA SER A 206 11.72 0.98 4.96
C SER A 206 11.03 2.19 4.33
N ASP A 207 11.64 2.76 3.28
CA ASP A 207 11.03 3.81 2.47
C ASP A 207 9.72 3.36 1.81
N TYR A 208 9.54 2.06 1.62
CA TYR A 208 8.32 1.49 1.03
C TYR A 208 7.21 1.23 2.06
N THR A 209 7.43 1.48 3.36
CA THR A 209 6.41 1.20 4.38
C THR A 209 5.17 2.06 4.16
N LEU A 210 5.31 3.37 3.90
CA LEU A 210 4.15 4.22 3.67
C LEU A 210 3.29 3.73 2.49
N VAL A 211 3.89 3.49 1.32
CA VAL A 211 3.14 3.05 0.14
C VAL A 211 2.52 1.66 0.32
N HIS A 212 3.12 0.79 1.14
CA HIS A 212 2.55 -0.49 1.52
C HIS A 212 1.27 -0.30 2.36
N GLU A 213 1.32 0.53 3.41
CA GLU A 213 0.13 0.80 4.25
C GLU A 213 -0.99 1.52 3.48
N LEU A 214 -0.65 2.46 2.59
CA LEU A 214 -1.61 3.06 1.67
C LEU A 214 -2.19 2.03 0.70
N GLY A 215 -1.41 1.02 0.30
CA GLY A 215 -1.89 -0.13 -0.47
C GLY A 215 -2.99 -0.90 0.26
N HIS A 216 -2.86 -1.13 1.56
CA HIS A 216 -3.93 -1.73 2.36
C HIS A 216 -5.20 -0.85 2.39
N ASN A 217 -5.06 0.46 2.56
CA ASN A 217 -6.20 1.37 2.48
C ASN A 217 -6.87 1.37 1.09
N LEU A 218 -6.13 1.03 0.02
CA LEU A 218 -6.63 0.81 -1.34
C LEU A 218 -7.14 -0.63 -1.57
N GLY A 219 -7.30 -1.43 -0.52
CA GLY A 219 -7.89 -2.76 -0.59
C GLY A 219 -6.94 -3.90 -0.99
N LEU A 220 -5.63 -3.71 -0.89
CA LEU A 220 -4.64 -4.73 -1.21
C LEU A 220 -4.25 -5.54 0.02
N ALA A 221 -4.17 -6.87 -0.14
CA ALA A 221 -3.57 -7.78 0.84
C ALA A 221 -2.08 -8.04 0.54
N HIS A 222 -1.39 -8.71 1.46
CA HIS A 222 -0.06 -9.25 1.23
C HIS A 222 -0.06 -10.28 0.08
N SER A 223 1.07 -10.98 -0.12
CA SER A 223 1.11 -12.03 -1.12
C SER A 223 0.17 -13.19 -0.77
N ARG A 224 -0.22 -13.96 -1.78
CA ARG A 224 -1.05 -15.17 -1.59
C ARG A 224 -0.41 -16.21 -0.64
N ARG A 225 0.90 -16.15 -0.47
CA ARG A 225 1.63 -16.99 0.51
C ARG A 225 1.33 -16.56 1.96
N GLU A 226 1.07 -15.27 2.18
CA GLU A 226 0.84 -14.66 3.49
C GLU A 226 -0.66 -14.52 3.77
N ASP A 227 -1.44 -14.08 2.76
CA ASP A 227 -2.89 -13.86 2.82
C ASP A 227 -3.58 -14.62 1.67
N PRO A 228 -3.97 -15.88 1.87
CA PRO A 228 -4.54 -16.72 0.80
C PRO A 228 -5.86 -16.19 0.22
N GLU A 229 -6.61 -15.36 0.96
CA GLU A 229 -7.91 -14.84 0.54
C GLU A 229 -7.81 -13.61 -0.38
N GLY A 230 -6.67 -12.90 -0.34
CA GLY A 230 -6.46 -11.64 -1.07
C GLY A 230 -7.08 -10.43 -0.35
N GLY A 231 -7.17 -9.30 -1.06
CA GLY A 231 -7.68 -8.03 -0.56
C GLY A 231 -9.18 -7.82 -0.80
N SER A 232 -9.57 -6.59 -1.10
CA SER A 232 -10.94 -6.25 -1.50
C SER A 232 -11.39 -7.07 -2.72
N PHE A 233 -10.48 -7.22 -3.70
CA PHE A 233 -10.59 -8.25 -4.74
C PHE A 233 -9.71 -9.44 -4.39
N HIS A 234 -10.13 -10.64 -4.79
CA HIS A 234 -9.30 -11.84 -4.60
C HIS A 234 -7.91 -11.72 -5.23
N PHE A 235 -7.75 -11.00 -6.34
CA PHE A 235 -6.47 -10.75 -7.03
C PHE A 235 -5.74 -9.49 -6.50
N GLY A 236 -6.31 -8.73 -5.60
CA GLY A 236 -5.72 -7.55 -4.98
C GLY A 236 -4.64 -7.93 -3.96
N ALA A 237 -3.56 -8.54 -4.43
CA ALA A 237 -2.50 -9.10 -3.57
C ALA A 237 -1.10 -8.80 -4.12
N GLY A 238 -0.11 -8.80 -3.23
CA GLY A 238 1.30 -8.78 -3.62
C GLY A 238 1.75 -10.05 -4.30
N HIS A 239 2.89 -9.99 -4.99
CA HIS A 239 3.52 -11.12 -5.66
C HIS A 239 5.01 -11.20 -5.30
N GLY A 240 5.53 -12.41 -5.29
CA GLY A 240 6.96 -12.65 -5.08
C GLY A 240 7.42 -13.97 -5.67
N VAL A 241 8.71 -14.03 -6.00
CA VAL A 241 9.42 -15.21 -6.49
C VAL A 241 10.58 -15.50 -5.57
N ASP A 242 10.69 -16.75 -5.13
CA ASP A 242 11.72 -17.17 -4.18
C ASP A 242 13.14 -16.87 -4.66
N ASN A 243 13.95 -16.24 -3.80
CA ASN A 243 15.33 -15.85 -4.03
C ASN A 243 15.52 -14.87 -5.22
N ASP A 244 14.47 -14.20 -5.66
CA ASP A 244 14.53 -13.27 -6.78
C ASP A 244 13.95 -11.90 -6.38
N PHE A 245 12.64 -11.70 -6.42
CA PHE A 245 12.02 -10.43 -6.09
C PHE A 245 10.72 -10.57 -5.31
N VAL A 246 10.29 -9.46 -4.69
CA VAL A 246 8.92 -9.25 -4.22
C VAL A 246 8.42 -7.87 -4.65
N THR A 247 7.12 -7.74 -4.90
CA THR A 247 6.45 -6.46 -5.13
C THR A 247 6.13 -5.79 -3.80
N VAL A 248 5.65 -4.53 -3.83
CA VAL A 248 5.45 -3.69 -2.63
C VAL A 248 4.62 -4.38 -1.54
N MET A 249 3.54 -5.07 -1.90
CA MET A 249 2.64 -5.71 -0.93
C MET A 249 3.13 -7.09 -0.43
N ALA A 250 4.23 -7.63 -0.95
CA ALA A 250 4.78 -8.90 -0.47
C ALA A 250 5.95 -8.68 0.50
N THR A 251 6.09 -9.54 1.50
CA THR A 251 7.17 -9.45 2.50
C THR A 251 8.45 -10.09 1.99
N PRO A 252 9.58 -9.35 1.92
CA PRO A 252 10.87 -9.88 1.48
C PRO A 252 11.29 -11.18 2.18
N GLY A 253 11.07 -11.27 3.49
CA GLY A 253 11.42 -12.45 4.29
C GLY A 253 10.64 -13.71 3.92
N ALA A 254 9.40 -13.59 3.45
CA ALA A 254 8.59 -14.72 3.02
C ALA A 254 9.13 -15.41 1.76
N PHE A 255 9.93 -14.70 0.96
CA PHE A 255 10.49 -15.15 -0.32
C PHE A 255 12.03 -15.19 -0.33
N ASN A 256 12.70 -14.76 0.75
CA ASN A 256 14.15 -14.55 0.76
C ASN A 256 14.61 -13.71 -0.46
N ALA A 257 13.93 -12.61 -0.74
CA ALA A 257 14.06 -11.85 -1.97
C ALA A 257 14.15 -10.34 -1.69
N VAL A 258 14.48 -9.55 -2.72
CA VAL A 258 14.56 -8.09 -2.65
C VAL A 258 13.24 -7.48 -3.10
N ARG A 259 12.79 -6.42 -2.42
CA ARG A 259 11.60 -5.67 -2.84
C ARG A 259 11.92 -4.77 -4.02
N LEU A 260 11.09 -4.86 -5.07
CA LEU A 260 11.08 -3.94 -6.19
C LEU A 260 10.02 -2.84 -5.96
N PRO A 261 10.23 -1.62 -6.46
CA PRO A 261 9.32 -0.49 -6.29
C PRO A 261 8.11 -0.57 -7.25
N LEU A 262 7.42 -1.70 -7.26
CA LEU A 262 6.31 -1.98 -8.14
C LEU A 262 5.18 -2.68 -7.41
N PHE A 263 3.95 -2.36 -7.74
CA PHE A 263 2.80 -3.19 -7.43
C PHE A 263 2.74 -4.39 -8.37
N SER A 264 2.12 -5.48 -7.91
CA SER A 264 1.97 -6.69 -8.73
C SER A 264 1.08 -6.43 -9.95
N SER A 265 1.53 -6.91 -11.11
CA SER A 265 0.73 -6.99 -12.32
C SER A 265 1.34 -7.97 -13.31
N PRO A 266 0.55 -8.79 -14.02
CA PRO A 266 1.06 -9.64 -15.09
C PRO A 266 1.57 -8.83 -16.30
N ALA A 267 1.19 -7.56 -16.43
CA ALA A 267 1.62 -6.68 -17.51
C ALA A 267 2.98 -6.00 -17.26
N LEU A 268 3.48 -6.03 -16.02
CA LEU A 268 4.80 -5.49 -15.67
C LEU A 268 5.85 -6.59 -15.65
N ILE A 269 7.11 -6.21 -15.89
CA ILE A 269 8.24 -7.15 -15.89
C ILE A 269 9.15 -6.86 -14.69
N CYS A 270 9.37 -7.88 -13.88
CA CYS A 270 10.26 -7.94 -12.73
C CYS A 270 11.35 -8.99 -13.02
N ASN A 271 12.61 -8.57 -13.16
CA ASN A 271 13.74 -9.48 -13.42
C ASN A 271 13.44 -10.54 -14.49
N ASP A 272 13.04 -10.08 -15.69
CA ASP A 272 12.74 -10.89 -16.88
C ASP A 272 11.49 -11.81 -16.79
N GLN A 273 10.65 -11.65 -15.76
CA GLN A 273 9.39 -12.39 -15.64
C GLN A 273 8.24 -11.47 -15.18
N PRO A 274 6.95 -11.88 -15.30
CA PRO A 274 5.84 -11.05 -14.89
C PRO A 274 5.91 -10.68 -13.40
N CYS A 275 5.58 -9.43 -13.06
CA CYS A 275 5.50 -8.96 -11.67
C CYS A 275 4.24 -9.45 -10.93
N GLY A 276 3.40 -10.26 -11.55
CA GLY A 276 2.14 -10.73 -10.97
C GLY A 276 1.53 -11.88 -11.75
N ILE A 277 0.36 -12.28 -11.34
CA ILE A 277 -0.43 -13.37 -11.91
C ILE A 277 -1.79 -12.82 -12.30
N ASP A 278 -2.31 -13.27 -13.46
CA ASP A 278 -3.58 -12.81 -14.00
C ASP A 278 -4.71 -12.86 -12.97
N ALA A 279 -5.50 -11.80 -12.94
CA ALA A 279 -6.63 -11.64 -12.02
C ALA A 279 -7.71 -12.72 -12.17
N GLU A 280 -7.81 -13.38 -13.33
CA GLU A 280 -8.76 -14.46 -13.56
C GLU A 280 -8.35 -15.78 -12.88
N HIS A 281 -7.11 -15.87 -12.40
CA HIS A 281 -6.64 -17.03 -11.64
C HIS A 281 -7.14 -16.96 -10.20
N LEU A 282 -8.23 -17.66 -9.89
CA LEU A 282 -8.99 -17.51 -8.65
C LEU A 282 -8.17 -17.73 -7.36
N THR A 283 -7.17 -18.61 -7.37
CA THR A 283 -6.39 -18.97 -6.18
C THR A 283 -5.03 -18.32 -6.10
N GLU A 284 -4.45 -17.90 -7.23
CA GLU A 284 -3.08 -17.36 -7.30
C GLU A 284 -3.04 -15.93 -7.86
N GLY A 285 -4.16 -15.41 -8.37
CA GLY A 285 -4.24 -14.07 -8.95
C GLY A 285 -3.58 -13.02 -8.06
N ALA A 286 -2.68 -12.22 -8.67
CA ALA A 286 -1.93 -11.15 -8.02
C ALA A 286 -1.74 -10.01 -9.02
N ASP A 287 -2.72 -9.11 -9.08
CA ASP A 287 -2.77 -7.95 -9.96
C ASP A 287 -3.27 -6.72 -9.16
N ALA A 288 -2.40 -6.24 -8.28
CA ALA A 288 -2.66 -5.08 -7.45
C ALA A 288 -2.91 -3.82 -8.30
N VAL A 289 -2.22 -3.69 -9.44
CA VAL A 289 -2.44 -2.57 -10.38
C VAL A 289 -3.88 -2.55 -10.88
N LYS A 290 -4.43 -3.70 -11.28
CA LYS A 290 -5.83 -3.79 -11.71
C LYS A 290 -6.79 -3.47 -10.56
N ALA A 291 -6.51 -3.92 -9.34
CA ALA A 291 -7.32 -3.63 -8.16
C ALA A 291 -7.35 -2.12 -7.86
N ILE A 292 -6.17 -1.47 -7.79
CA ILE A 292 -6.05 -0.02 -7.54
C ILE A 292 -6.83 0.79 -8.58
N ARG A 293 -6.71 0.44 -9.87
CA ARG A 293 -7.43 1.16 -10.95
C ARG A 293 -8.93 1.19 -10.74
N GLN A 294 -9.51 0.18 -10.13
CA GLN A 294 -10.96 0.08 -9.89
C GLN A 294 -11.43 0.89 -8.68
N VAL A 295 -10.56 1.11 -7.68
CA VAL A 295 -10.96 1.73 -6.41
C VAL A 295 -10.45 3.16 -6.22
N LYS A 296 -9.39 3.57 -6.95
CA LYS A 296 -8.68 4.84 -6.72
C LYS A 296 -9.61 6.06 -6.69
N SER A 297 -10.55 6.15 -7.62
CA SER A 297 -11.50 7.29 -7.66
C SER A 297 -12.49 7.26 -6.50
N GLN A 298 -12.88 6.08 -6.03
CA GLN A 298 -13.79 5.96 -4.89
C GLN A 298 -13.10 6.40 -3.59
N VAL A 299 -11.79 6.10 -3.43
CA VAL A 299 -11.00 6.54 -2.27
C VAL A 299 -10.73 8.05 -2.33
N ALA A 300 -10.48 8.62 -3.51
CA ALA A 300 -10.32 10.05 -3.72
C ALA A 300 -11.60 10.88 -3.46
N ASP A 301 -12.74 10.22 -3.35
CA ASP A 301 -14.04 10.81 -3.04
C ASP A 301 -14.43 10.67 -1.55
N TYR A 302 -13.51 10.26 -0.67
CA TYR A 302 -13.81 10.09 0.76
C TYR A 302 -14.07 11.42 1.48
N ARG A 303 -13.50 12.56 1.00
CA ARG A 303 -13.67 13.90 1.61
C ARG A 303 -13.75 15.05 0.59
#